data_40ab56c9d210cb48c24587c6fc28c961
#
_entry.id   40ab56c9d210cb48c24587c6fc28c961
#
_cell.length_a   1.000
_cell.length_b   1.000
_cell.length_c   1.000
_cell.angle_alpha   90.00
_cell.angle_beta   90.00
_cell.angle_gamma   90.00
#
_symmetry.space_group_name_H-M   'P 1'
#
loop_
_entity.id
_entity.type
_entity.pdbx_description
1 polymer ?
#
loop_
_entity_poly.entity_id
_entity_poly.type
_entity_poly.pdbx_seq_one_letter_code
_entity_poly.pdbx_strand_id
1 'polypeptide(L)'
;MAIVYEKSKGLTDAELHYCPGCHHGIIHKLVAESLVELCLLDDGIGVCPVGWSVVAFKYFNCDMPEAAHGRAPAAATGIKRTHPHQ
;
A
#
# COMPACT_ATOMS: atom_id res chain seq x y z
N MET A 1 5.25 23.08 -20.06
CA MET A 1 5.38 23.33 -18.62
C MET A 1 6.00 22.11 -17.97
N ALA A 2 7.03 22.29 -17.17
CA ALA A 2 7.68 21.18 -16.46
C ALA A 2 6.83 20.74 -15.28
N ILE A 3 6.72 19.42 -15.08
CA ILE A 3 6.05 18.84 -13.92
C ILE A 3 7.04 18.85 -12.75
N VAL A 4 6.71 19.57 -11.68
CA VAL A 4 7.54 19.63 -10.48
C VAL A 4 7.19 18.48 -9.53
N TYR A 5 5.91 18.12 -9.48
CA TYR A 5 5.41 17.04 -8.64
C TYR A 5 4.16 16.44 -9.26
N GLU A 6 4.03 15.13 -9.18
CA GLU A 6 2.80 14.42 -9.57
C GLU A 6 2.59 13.21 -8.67
N LYS A 7 1.35 12.72 -8.64
CA LYS A 7 1.00 11.55 -7.85
C LYS A 7 1.76 10.32 -8.34
N SER A 8 2.30 9.52 -7.41
CA SER A 8 3.00 8.28 -7.74
C SER A 8 2.10 7.28 -8.46
N LYS A 9 2.67 6.49 -9.37
CA LYS A 9 1.99 5.37 -10.03
C LYS A 9 1.57 4.29 -9.04
N GLY A 10 2.16 4.26 -7.85
CA GLY A 10 1.81 3.32 -6.79
C GLY A 10 0.48 3.63 -6.11
N LEU A 11 -0.14 4.77 -6.42
CA LEU A 11 -1.41 5.18 -5.84
C LEU A 11 -2.53 5.16 -6.88
N THR A 12 -3.74 4.81 -6.43
CA THR A 12 -4.95 4.86 -7.26
C THR A 12 -5.53 6.28 -7.26
N ASP A 13 -6.59 6.48 -8.05
CA ASP A 13 -7.31 7.75 -8.08
C ASP A 13 -8.38 7.88 -7.00
N ALA A 14 -8.46 6.91 -6.07
CA ALA A 14 -9.42 6.95 -4.99
C ALA A 14 -9.20 8.16 -4.08
N GLU A 15 -10.30 8.77 -3.64
CA GLU A 15 -10.24 9.90 -2.75
C GLU A 15 -9.74 9.46 -1.37
N LEU A 16 -8.77 10.20 -0.84
CA LEU A 16 -8.16 9.89 0.45
C LEU A 16 -9.12 10.21 1.59
N HIS A 17 -9.40 9.24 2.47
CA HIS A 17 -10.29 9.45 3.61
C HIS A 17 -9.57 9.99 4.86
N TYR A 18 -8.23 9.94 4.88
CA TYR A 18 -7.47 10.49 5.99
C TYR A 18 -7.53 12.02 5.99
N CYS A 19 -7.43 12.62 7.18
CA CYS A 19 -7.41 14.07 7.31
C CYS A 19 -6.19 14.67 6.61
N PRO A 20 -6.30 15.89 6.07
CA PRO A 20 -5.13 16.58 5.51
C PRO A 20 -4.04 16.70 6.57
N GLY A 21 -2.80 16.33 6.21
CA GLY A 21 -1.66 16.35 7.13
C GLY A 21 -1.58 15.14 8.07
N CYS A 22 -2.52 14.21 8.00
CA CYS A 22 -2.46 12.98 8.78
C CYS A 22 -1.26 12.14 8.33
N HIS A 23 -0.50 11.60 9.30
CA HIS A 23 0.68 10.81 8.99
C HIS A 23 0.37 9.52 8.21
N HIS A 24 -0.83 8.95 8.36
CA HIS A 24 -1.24 7.80 7.56
C HIS A 24 -1.17 8.10 6.07
N GLY A 25 -1.67 9.26 5.65
CA GLY A 25 -1.59 9.68 4.25
C GLY A 25 -0.15 9.88 3.78
N ILE A 26 0.67 10.51 4.62
CA ILE A 26 2.08 10.76 4.32
C ILE A 26 2.84 9.44 4.20
N ILE A 27 2.62 8.50 5.11
CA ILE A 27 3.28 7.20 5.09
C ILE A 27 2.89 6.43 3.83
N HIS A 28 1.61 6.41 3.47
CA HIS A 28 1.15 5.71 2.26
C HIS A 28 1.79 6.30 1.00
N LYS A 29 1.88 7.62 0.92
CA LYS A 29 2.55 8.30 -0.18
C LYS A 29 4.00 7.84 -0.31
N LEU A 30 4.74 7.86 0.79
CA LEU A 30 6.16 7.49 0.80
C LEU A 30 6.37 6.02 0.46
N VAL A 31 5.52 5.13 0.99
CA VAL A 31 5.60 3.69 0.68
C VAL A 31 5.33 3.46 -0.81
N ALA A 32 4.29 4.11 -1.36
CA ALA A 32 3.96 3.96 -2.77
C ALA A 32 5.10 4.45 -3.67
N GLU A 33 5.69 5.60 -3.35
CA GLU A 33 6.83 6.14 -4.09
C GLU A 33 8.03 5.19 -4.03
N SER A 34 8.29 4.61 -2.85
CA SER A 34 9.39 3.67 -2.66
C SER A 34 9.20 2.40 -3.48
N LEU A 35 7.99 1.87 -3.53
CA LEU A 35 7.68 0.67 -4.34
C LEU A 35 7.93 0.92 -5.83
N VAL A 36 7.54 2.08 -6.32
CA VAL A 36 7.75 2.45 -7.72
C VAL A 36 9.25 2.63 -8.00
N GLU A 37 9.96 3.34 -7.13
CA GLU A 37 11.38 3.63 -7.29
C GLU A 37 12.23 2.35 -7.27
N LEU A 38 11.85 1.37 -6.44
CA LEU A 38 12.56 0.09 -6.34
C LEU A 38 12.07 -0.93 -7.37
N CYS A 39 11.12 -0.57 -8.24
CA CYS A 39 10.53 -1.45 -9.25
C CYS A 39 9.85 -2.68 -8.66
N LEU A 40 9.25 -2.54 -7.48
CA LEU A 40 8.60 -3.64 -6.75
C LEU A 40 7.08 -3.58 -6.78
N LEU A 41 6.49 -2.60 -7.46
CA LEU A 41 5.04 -2.40 -7.43
C LEU A 41 4.25 -3.63 -7.93
N ASP A 42 4.71 -4.24 -9.03
CA ASP A 42 4.03 -5.39 -9.62
C ASP A 42 4.22 -6.67 -8.82
N ASP A 43 5.30 -6.75 -8.03
CA ASP A 43 5.62 -7.93 -7.22
C ASP A 43 5.18 -7.77 -5.76
N GLY A 44 4.69 -6.59 -5.39
CA GLY A 44 4.32 -6.29 -4.02
C GLY A 44 2.92 -6.78 -3.67
N ILE A 45 2.77 -7.34 -2.48
CA ILE A 45 1.48 -7.66 -1.88
C ILE A 45 1.44 -7.01 -0.51
N GLY A 46 0.47 -6.11 -0.29
CA GLY A 46 0.28 -5.48 1.00
C GLY A 46 -0.83 -6.17 1.77
N VAL A 47 -0.58 -6.50 3.03
CA VAL A 47 -1.61 -7.11 3.87
C VAL A 47 -2.22 -6.05 4.77
N CYS A 48 -3.52 -5.79 4.58
CA CYS A 48 -4.22 -4.76 5.35
C CYS A 48 -4.56 -5.27 6.74
N PRO A 49 -4.14 -4.57 7.80
CA PRO A 49 -4.42 -4.94 9.18
C PRO A 49 -5.81 -4.47 9.63
N VAL A 50 -6.16 -4.77 10.85
CA VAL A 50 -7.30 -4.12 11.51
C VAL A 50 -6.79 -2.87 12.21
N GLY A 51 -7.36 -1.74 11.87
CA GLY A 51 -6.97 -0.42 12.39
C GLY A 51 -7.26 0.66 11.36
N TRP A 52 -6.72 1.85 11.59
CA TRP A 52 -6.98 2.98 10.70
C TRP A 52 -6.48 2.73 9.27
N SER A 53 -5.44 1.92 9.12
CA SER A 53 -4.85 1.61 7.82
C SER A 53 -5.58 0.49 7.07
N VAL A 54 -6.67 -0.06 7.61
CA VAL A 54 -7.40 -1.19 6.98
C VAL A 54 -7.88 -0.86 5.57
N VAL A 55 -8.21 0.39 5.29
CA VAL A 55 -8.70 0.81 3.98
C VAL A 55 -7.59 1.21 3.00
N ALA A 56 -6.34 0.95 3.34
CA ALA A 56 -5.21 1.24 2.46
C ALA A 56 -5.34 0.55 1.09
N PHE A 57 -6.06 -0.57 1.02
CA PHE A 57 -6.26 -1.29 -0.24
C PHE A 57 -6.89 -0.42 -1.33
N LYS A 58 -7.61 0.65 -0.96
CA LYS A 58 -8.21 1.57 -1.92
C LYS A 58 -7.19 2.49 -2.59
N TYR A 59 -6.04 2.72 -1.95
CA TYR A 59 -5.08 3.73 -2.38
C TYR A 59 -3.86 3.17 -3.09
N PHE A 60 -3.42 1.97 -2.73
CA PHE A 60 -2.26 1.35 -3.35
C PHE A 60 -2.64 0.63 -4.64
N ASN A 61 -1.85 0.83 -5.68
CA ASN A 61 -2.05 0.21 -6.97
C ASN A 61 -1.30 -1.14 -7.05
N CYS A 62 -1.53 -1.99 -6.05
CA CYS A 62 -0.99 -3.34 -5.97
C CYS A 62 -1.98 -4.22 -5.20
N ASP A 63 -1.70 -5.51 -5.13
CA ASP A 63 -2.58 -6.44 -4.43
C ASP A 63 -2.54 -6.18 -2.92
N MET A 64 -3.71 -6.03 -2.30
CA MET A 64 -3.86 -5.64 -0.91
C MET A 64 -4.94 -6.48 -0.20
N PRO A 65 -4.65 -7.76 0.11
CA PRO A 65 -5.62 -8.56 0.86
C PRO A 65 -5.80 -8.05 2.29
N GLU A 66 -7.01 -8.18 2.80
CA GLU A 66 -7.32 -7.82 4.19
C GLU A 66 -7.17 -9.05 5.09
N ALA A 67 -6.67 -8.84 6.31
CA ALA A 67 -6.51 -9.89 7.31
C ALA A 67 -7.39 -9.62 8.53
N ALA A 68 -7.76 -10.69 9.23
CA ALA A 68 -8.48 -10.57 10.50
C ALA A 68 -7.60 -9.92 11.56
N HIS A 69 -8.23 -9.40 12.60
CA HIS A 69 -7.51 -8.73 13.69
C HIS A 69 -6.41 -9.60 14.27
N GLY A 70 -5.18 -9.08 14.30
CA GLY A 70 -4.02 -9.79 14.81
C GLY A 70 -3.49 -10.90 13.91
N ARG A 71 -4.04 -11.08 12.70
CA ARG A 71 -3.67 -12.17 11.79
C ARG A 71 -2.90 -11.74 10.56
N ALA A 72 -2.58 -10.45 10.42
CA ALA A 72 -1.83 -9.97 9.26
C ALA A 72 -0.47 -10.69 9.10
N PRO A 73 0.34 -10.87 10.15
CA PRO A 73 1.60 -11.60 9.99
C PRO A 73 1.41 -13.06 9.55
N ALA A 74 0.36 -13.74 10.05
CA ALA A 74 0.07 -15.11 9.64
C ALA A 74 -0.35 -15.18 8.18
N ALA A 75 -1.23 -14.25 7.73
CA ALA A 75 -1.64 -14.16 6.34
C ALA A 75 -0.46 -13.87 5.42
N ALA A 76 0.41 -12.93 5.81
CA ALA A 76 1.60 -12.59 5.05
C ALA A 76 2.56 -13.77 4.94
N THR A 77 2.72 -14.56 6.01
CA THR A 77 3.56 -15.76 5.99
C THR A 77 3.04 -16.77 4.98
N GLY A 78 1.71 -17.02 4.96
CA GLY A 78 1.11 -17.93 4.01
C GLY A 78 1.28 -17.49 2.57
N ILE A 79 1.04 -16.21 2.30
CA ILE A 79 1.21 -15.62 0.97
C ILE A 79 2.66 -15.75 0.51
N LYS A 80 3.61 -15.42 1.39
CA LYS A 80 5.04 -15.49 1.06
C LYS A 80 5.48 -16.90 0.71
N ARG A 81 4.95 -17.90 1.40
CA ARG A 81 5.28 -19.32 1.13
C ARG A 81 4.74 -19.81 -0.20
N THR A 82 3.57 -19.32 -0.61
CA THR A 82 2.95 -19.71 -1.89
C THR A 82 3.48 -18.86 -3.06
N HIS A 83 3.97 -17.66 -2.78
CA HIS A 83 4.47 -16.71 -3.78
C HIS A 83 5.84 -16.17 -3.34
N PRO A 84 6.89 -17.02 -3.36
CA PRO A 84 8.19 -16.61 -2.79
C PRO A 84 8.87 -15.45 -3.49
N HIS A 85 8.45 -15.09 -4.69
CA HIS A 85 9.01 -13.96 -5.44
C HIS A 85 8.36 -12.62 -5.09
N GLN A 86 7.35 -12.60 -4.24
CA GLN A 86 6.64 -11.37 -3.87
C GLN A 86 6.94 -10.91 -2.46
#